data_87b5ed15dd2c56abb8464869b8b8a284
#
_entry.id   87b5ed15dd2c56abb8464869b8b8a284
#
_cell.length_a   1.000
_cell.length_b   1.000
_cell.length_c   1.000
_cell.angle_alpha   90.00
_cell.angle_beta   90.00
_cell.angle_gamma   90.00
#
_symmetry.space_group_name_H-M   'P 1'
#
loop_
_entity.id
_entity.type
_entity.pdbx_description
1 polymer ?
#
loop_
_entity_poly.entity_id
_entity_poly.type
_entity_poly.pdbx_seq_one_letter_code
_entity_poly.pdbx_strand_id
1 'polypeptide(L)'
;MLIAEYSYETDIKVQRREAYREGLAEGIEQGIQQGIEQGIEQGIEQGIERGAEQKAIETAKKLLKEGLPVEQIARCTDLPLEKAQELAVSN
;
A
#
# COMPACT_ATOMS: atom_id res chain seq x y z
N MET A 1 -42.74 -39.27 18.14
CA MET A 1 -42.70 -38.72 16.77
C MET A 1 -42.54 -37.21 16.75
N LEU A 2 -43.37 -36.44 17.46
CA LEU A 2 -43.24 -35.00 17.53
C LEU A 2 -41.89 -34.51 18.07
N ILE A 3 -41.37 -35.19 19.07
CA ILE A 3 -40.05 -34.84 19.66
C ILE A 3 -38.91 -35.07 18.66
N ALA A 4 -38.97 -36.17 17.89
CA ALA A 4 -37.94 -36.46 16.89
C ALA A 4 -37.95 -35.49 15.73
N GLU A 5 -39.12 -35.08 15.24
CA GLU A 5 -39.27 -34.05 14.19
C GLU A 5 -38.80 -32.70 14.67
N TYR A 6 -39.15 -32.33 15.89
CA TYR A 6 -38.72 -31.08 16.49
C TYR A 6 -37.21 -31.02 16.65
N SER A 7 -36.58 -32.09 17.10
CA SER A 7 -35.13 -32.19 17.23
C SER A 7 -34.42 -32.09 15.89
N TYR A 8 -34.96 -32.72 14.84
CA TYR A 8 -34.41 -32.65 13.49
C TYR A 8 -34.43 -31.22 12.93
N GLU A 9 -35.55 -30.54 13.03
CA GLU A 9 -35.67 -29.13 12.58
C GLU A 9 -34.74 -28.21 13.37
N THR A 10 -34.59 -28.40 14.67
CA THR A 10 -33.72 -27.66 15.52
C THR A 10 -32.25 -27.87 15.10
N ASP A 11 -31.86 -29.10 14.86
CA ASP A 11 -30.50 -29.45 14.40
C ASP A 11 -30.18 -28.81 13.06
N ILE A 12 -31.10 -28.80 12.11
CA ILE A 12 -30.92 -28.15 10.82
C ILE A 12 -30.71 -26.64 10.99
N LYS A 13 -31.52 -25.98 11.81
CA LYS A 13 -31.39 -24.56 12.08
C LYS A 13 -30.04 -24.22 12.72
N VAL A 14 -29.60 -25.01 13.68
CA VAL A 14 -28.30 -24.85 14.33
C VAL A 14 -27.16 -25.03 13.32
N GLN A 15 -27.21 -26.07 12.49
CA GLN A 15 -26.19 -26.31 11.46
C GLN A 15 -26.12 -25.15 10.46
N ARG A 16 -27.25 -24.59 10.04
CA ARG A 16 -27.28 -23.45 9.13
C ARG A 16 -26.67 -22.20 9.76
N ARG A 17 -26.92 -21.96 11.04
CA ARG A 17 -26.31 -20.83 11.76
C ARG A 17 -24.81 -20.99 11.89
N GLU A 18 -24.36 -22.20 12.21
CA GLU A 18 -22.93 -22.51 12.32
C GLU A 18 -22.24 -22.32 10.97
N ALA A 19 -22.82 -22.86 9.89
CA ALA A 19 -22.28 -22.68 8.54
C ALA A 19 -22.20 -21.21 8.15
N TYR A 20 -23.22 -20.42 8.49
CA TYR A 20 -23.22 -18.97 8.22
C TYR A 20 -22.11 -18.26 8.99
N ARG A 21 -21.96 -18.59 10.28
CA ARG A 21 -20.91 -17.99 11.12
C ARG A 21 -19.51 -18.33 10.63
N GLU A 22 -19.30 -19.61 10.25
CA GLU A 22 -18.03 -20.05 9.68
C GLU A 22 -17.71 -19.32 8.38
N GLY A 23 -18.68 -19.24 7.47
CA GLY A 23 -18.52 -18.52 6.22
C GLY A 23 -18.21 -17.04 6.42
N LEU A 24 -18.89 -16.40 7.38
CA LEU A 24 -18.65 -15.00 7.71
C LEU A 24 -17.25 -14.80 8.31
N ALA A 25 -16.83 -15.69 9.22
CA ALA A 25 -15.50 -15.64 9.82
C ALA A 25 -14.40 -15.81 8.77
N GLU A 26 -14.55 -16.78 7.85
CA GLU A 26 -13.62 -16.98 6.75
C GLU A 26 -13.56 -15.77 5.83
N GLY A 27 -14.70 -15.18 5.51
CA GLY A 27 -14.76 -13.98 4.67
C GLY A 27 -14.06 -12.79 5.31
N ILE A 28 -14.23 -12.59 6.61
CA ILE A 28 -13.56 -11.53 7.36
C ILE A 28 -12.05 -11.77 7.38
N GLU A 29 -11.62 -12.99 7.65
CA GLU A 29 -10.20 -13.36 7.67
C GLU A 29 -9.54 -13.12 6.31
N GLN A 30 -10.17 -13.56 5.23
CA GLN A 30 -9.68 -13.32 3.87
C GLN A 30 -9.61 -11.84 3.55
N GLY A 31 -10.63 -11.08 3.94
CA GLY A 31 -10.66 -9.64 3.73
C GLY A 31 -9.52 -8.91 4.46
N ILE A 32 -9.27 -9.28 5.70
CA ILE A 32 -8.16 -8.74 6.50
C ILE A 32 -6.83 -9.08 5.84
N GLN A 33 -6.64 -10.31 5.42
CA GLN A 33 -5.41 -10.77 4.79
C GLN A 33 -5.13 -10.02 3.49
N GLN A 34 -6.14 -9.88 2.62
CA GLN A 34 -6.03 -9.11 1.39
C GLN A 34 -5.72 -7.64 1.66
N GLY A 35 -6.35 -7.06 2.68
CA GLY A 35 -6.09 -5.67 3.07
C GLY A 35 -4.65 -5.46 3.54
N ILE A 36 -4.12 -6.39 4.33
CA ILE A 36 -2.73 -6.35 4.79
C ILE A 36 -1.77 -6.46 3.60
N GLU A 37 -1.99 -7.40 2.69
CA GLU A 37 -1.16 -7.58 1.50
C GLU A 37 -1.13 -6.33 0.62
N GLN A 38 -2.30 -5.75 0.35
CA GLN A 38 -2.42 -4.52 -0.43
C GLN A 38 -1.73 -3.34 0.26
N GLY A 39 -1.89 -3.24 1.58
CA GLY A 39 -1.23 -2.20 2.36
C GLY A 39 0.29 -2.31 2.33
N ILE A 40 0.81 -3.52 2.41
CA ILE A 40 2.25 -3.78 2.31
C ILE A 40 2.77 -3.40 0.92
N GLU A 41 2.09 -3.82 -0.16
CA GLU A 41 2.47 -3.48 -1.53
C GLU A 41 2.50 -1.97 -1.75
N GLN A 42 1.44 -1.26 -1.34
CA GLN A 42 1.37 0.19 -1.45
C GLN A 42 2.47 0.88 -0.65
N GLY A 43 2.74 0.38 0.56
CA GLY A 43 3.82 0.90 1.40
C GLY A 43 5.20 0.74 0.77
N ILE A 44 5.46 -0.41 0.17
CA ILE A 44 6.72 -0.69 -0.53
C ILE A 44 6.86 0.23 -1.74
N GLU A 45 5.82 0.37 -2.57
CA GLU A 45 5.84 1.26 -3.74
C GLU A 45 6.10 2.71 -3.34
N GLN A 46 5.38 3.21 -2.33
CA GLN A 46 5.58 4.56 -1.84
C GLN A 46 6.98 4.76 -1.26
N GLY A 47 7.48 3.75 -0.54
CA GLY A 47 8.83 3.79 0.01
C GLY A 47 9.91 3.84 -1.07
N ILE A 48 9.75 3.08 -2.15
CA ILE A 48 10.66 3.08 -3.29
C ILE A 48 10.64 4.44 -3.99
N GLU A 49 9.45 5.00 -4.24
CA GLU A 49 9.29 6.31 -4.87
C GLU A 49 9.93 7.42 -4.04
N ARG A 50 9.65 7.44 -2.73
CA ARG A 50 10.22 8.44 -1.82
C ARG A 50 11.73 8.31 -1.71
N GLY A 51 12.24 7.07 -1.63
CA GLY A 51 13.66 6.80 -1.59
C GLY A 51 14.37 7.26 -2.86
N ALA A 52 13.79 7.00 -4.03
CA ALA A 52 14.32 7.43 -5.31
C ALA A 52 14.31 8.96 -5.42
N GLU A 53 13.25 9.62 -4.98
CA GLU A 53 13.15 11.08 -4.96
C GLU A 53 14.19 11.70 -4.04
N GLN A 54 14.35 11.19 -2.84
CA GLN A 54 15.35 11.66 -1.87
C GLN A 54 16.76 11.51 -2.43
N LYS A 55 17.06 10.39 -3.07
CA LYS A 55 18.35 10.13 -3.70
C LYS A 55 18.60 11.09 -4.84
N ALA A 56 17.60 11.34 -5.67
CA ALA A 56 17.69 12.31 -6.76
C ALA A 56 17.97 13.73 -6.25
N ILE A 57 17.29 14.14 -5.16
CA ILE A 57 17.51 15.45 -4.52
C ILE A 57 18.93 15.56 -3.97
N GLU A 58 19.42 14.53 -3.28
CA GLU A 58 20.80 14.53 -2.77
C GLU A 58 21.81 14.66 -3.89
N THR A 59 21.63 13.92 -4.99
CA THR A 59 22.49 13.95 -6.15
C THR A 59 22.45 15.35 -6.79
N ALA A 60 21.24 15.92 -6.96
CA ALA A 60 21.07 17.27 -7.50
C ALA A 60 21.81 18.32 -6.67
N LYS A 61 21.73 18.24 -5.35
CA LYS A 61 22.45 19.16 -4.45
C LYS A 61 23.96 19.06 -4.63
N LYS A 62 24.48 17.86 -4.78
CA LYS A 62 25.92 17.65 -5.03
C LYS A 62 26.35 18.26 -6.36
N LEU A 63 25.56 18.05 -7.42
CA LEU A 63 25.84 18.59 -8.74
C LEU A 63 25.76 20.13 -8.78
N LEU A 64 24.84 20.71 -8.01
CA LEU A 64 24.76 22.15 -7.85
C LEU A 64 26.02 22.73 -7.22
N LYS A 65 26.58 22.06 -6.22
CA LYS A 65 27.84 22.47 -5.59
C LYS A 65 29.02 22.40 -6.56
N GLU A 66 28.97 21.49 -7.53
CA GLU A 66 29.98 21.39 -8.57
C GLU A 66 29.82 22.41 -9.70
N GLY A 67 28.75 23.17 -9.68
CA GLY A 67 28.53 24.26 -10.62
C GLY A 67 27.89 23.87 -11.95
N LEU A 68 27.24 22.69 -12.01
CA LEU A 68 26.53 22.26 -13.21
C LEU A 68 25.27 23.12 -13.47
N PRO A 69 24.90 23.32 -14.75
CA PRO A 69 23.67 24.05 -15.07
C PRO A 69 22.43 23.29 -14.58
N VAL A 70 21.40 24.00 -14.14
CA VAL A 70 20.16 23.47 -13.59
C VAL A 70 19.46 22.52 -14.58
N GLU A 71 19.44 22.88 -15.87
CA GLU A 71 18.82 22.07 -16.91
C GLU A 71 19.50 20.69 -17.05
N GLN A 72 20.82 20.66 -16.94
CA GLN A 72 21.59 19.43 -17.00
C GLN A 72 21.35 18.58 -15.76
N ILE A 73 21.27 19.19 -14.59
CA ILE A 73 20.97 18.52 -13.33
C ILE A 73 19.58 17.86 -13.39
N ALA A 74 18.57 18.58 -13.89
CA ALA A 74 17.23 18.04 -14.05
C ALA A 74 17.23 16.80 -14.95
N ARG A 75 17.97 16.81 -16.04
CA ARG A 75 18.08 15.65 -16.95
C ARG A 75 18.82 14.47 -16.31
N CYS A 76 19.87 14.73 -15.57
CA CYS A 76 20.68 13.67 -14.94
C CYS A 76 19.98 13.01 -13.77
N THR A 77 19.13 13.73 -13.05
CA THR A 77 18.45 13.24 -11.85
C THR A 77 17.01 12.83 -12.08
N ASP A 78 16.48 13.02 -13.30
CA ASP A 78 15.07 12.83 -13.66
C ASP A 78 14.11 13.68 -12.82
N LEU A 79 14.60 14.70 -12.15
CA LEU A 79 13.76 15.65 -11.42
C LEU A 79 13.11 16.65 -12.38
N PRO A 80 11.89 17.13 -12.07
CA PRO A 80 11.30 18.23 -12.82
C PRO A 80 12.21 19.46 -12.77
N LEU A 81 12.25 20.22 -13.86
CA LEU A 81 13.08 21.43 -13.93
C LEU A 81 12.74 22.42 -12.80
N GLU A 82 11.46 22.55 -12.48
CA GLU A 82 10.99 23.40 -11.38
C GLU A 82 11.63 23.00 -10.05
N LYS A 83 11.71 21.71 -9.78
CA LYS A 83 12.31 21.19 -8.55
C LYS A 83 13.81 21.46 -8.49
N ALA A 84 14.51 21.28 -9.60
CA ALA A 84 15.93 21.58 -9.69
C ALA A 84 16.19 23.08 -9.49
N GLN A 85 15.34 23.94 -10.04
CA GLN A 85 15.41 25.38 -9.83
C GLN A 85 15.18 25.79 -8.37
N GLU A 86 14.21 25.15 -7.69
CA GLU A 86 13.96 25.37 -6.26
C GLU A 86 15.18 25.01 -5.43
N LEU A 87 15.82 23.88 -5.72
CA LEU A 87 17.02 23.43 -5.02
C LEU A 87 18.19 24.41 -5.24
N ALA A 88 18.32 24.98 -6.43
CA ALA A 88 19.35 25.97 -6.75
C ALA A 88 19.14 27.25 -5.96
N VAL A 89 17.89 27.68 -5.79
CA VAL A 89 17.56 28.92 -5.04
C VAL A 89 17.75 28.70 -3.54
N SER A 90 17.41 27.52 -3.00
CA SER A 90 17.52 27.25 -1.58
C SER A 90 18.95 26.97 -1.11
N ASN A 91 19.85 26.76 -2.02
CA ASN A 91 21.27 26.63 -1.75
C ASN A 91 21.95 28.02 -1.82
#